data_c046899302523ebdda5b17958b7e97b2
#
_entry.id   c046899302523ebdda5b17958b7e97b2
#
_cell.length_a   1.000
_cell.length_b   1.000
_cell.length_c   1.000
_cell.angle_alpha   90.00
_cell.angle_beta   90.00
_cell.angle_gamma   90.00
#
_symmetry.space_group_name_H-M   'P 1'
#
loop_
_entity.id
_entity.type
_entity.pdbx_description
1 polymer ?
#
loop_
_entity_poly.entity_id
_entity_poly.type
_entity_poly.pdbx_seq_one_letter_code
_entity_poly.pdbx_strand_id
1 'polypeptide(L)'
;MMQVLLAGGLLTSCIEDADVTAYLTEDQLGNVAQEDPDKAFSAAVAGMYTDMQQYVDVNMSHNYFGQKSFDYLTSLMGNDMIMTGRFAMSMYHYLLDYWQQNYTPTNNRWKEYYRVIANANNILKLIDPSSEDPANLKYRAIALGFRGYAYLQLTYLYQHSYYTGADGTKWGRGEKYDFSQSPCVPLITEDTEGDQPRATVAQIYEQIKSDLTTAFDLFKNLDMTRTSSPTDMDGCVVAMHLARANMVIHEWDEAIKYAQVVIDNFPILQSEDQILQGFSNISLPDVVFGCDITADNSTTYMSFFSQMDTYGDGYAGIGVWRAAFKPLVDRIADTDIRLQWFCCDRSTGVTDASGNRITLIRDTQSPVAVEYQAVKFIGTGRDNIKAGVFSGWELGDYIYLRSEEAYMIKMEALAHKGSAEAVTELNSFMK
;
A
#
# COMPACT_ATOMS: atom_id res chain seq x y z
N MET A 1 -80.88 -24.17 -17.32
CA MET A 1 -79.53 -24.66 -17.75
C MET A 1 -78.85 -23.55 -18.48
N MET A 2 -77.95 -22.88 -17.84
CA MET A 2 -77.26 -21.73 -18.41
C MET A 2 -75.75 -22.11 -18.48
N GLN A 3 -75.24 -22.30 -19.68
CA GLN A 3 -73.85 -22.57 -19.92
C GLN A 3 -73.04 -21.29 -19.87
N VAL A 4 -72.11 -21.19 -18.93
CA VAL A 4 -71.08 -20.13 -18.86
C VAL A 4 -69.89 -20.58 -19.64
N LEU A 5 -69.60 -19.94 -20.75
CA LEU A 5 -68.35 -20.07 -21.50
C LEU A 5 -67.26 -19.23 -20.77
N LEU A 6 -66.28 -19.92 -20.21
CA LEU A 6 -65.04 -19.28 -19.77
C LEU A 6 -64.13 -19.09 -21.00
N ALA A 7 -63.95 -17.81 -21.39
CA ALA A 7 -62.90 -17.42 -22.33
C ALA A 7 -61.61 -17.26 -21.56
N GLY A 8 -60.70 -18.25 -21.71
CA GLY A 8 -59.33 -18.15 -21.23
C GLY A 8 -58.50 -17.22 -22.12
N GLY A 9 -58.27 -16.01 -21.66
CA GLY A 9 -57.32 -15.11 -22.29
C GLY A 9 -55.89 -15.58 -21.95
N LEU A 10 -55.16 -16.06 -22.95
CA LEU A 10 -53.72 -16.22 -22.87
C LEU A 10 -53.10 -14.82 -22.83
N LEU A 11 -52.72 -14.37 -21.67
CA LEU A 11 -51.79 -13.27 -21.50
C LEU A 11 -50.37 -13.77 -21.85
N THR A 12 -49.98 -13.68 -23.11
CA THR A 12 -48.58 -13.68 -23.50
C THR A 12 -48.00 -12.35 -23.05
N SER A 13 -47.41 -12.33 -21.86
CA SER A 13 -46.52 -11.27 -21.47
C SER A 13 -45.27 -11.42 -22.35
N CYS A 14 -45.17 -10.61 -23.37
CA CYS A 14 -43.87 -10.31 -23.97
C CYS A 14 -43.12 -9.52 -22.89
N ILE A 15 -42.26 -10.20 -22.16
CA ILE A 15 -41.14 -9.53 -21.50
C ILE A 15 -40.25 -9.15 -22.67
N GLU A 16 -40.37 -7.91 -23.16
CA GLU A 16 -39.27 -7.30 -23.91
C GLU A 16 -38.10 -7.30 -22.94
N ASP A 17 -37.02 -7.97 -23.31
CA ASP A 17 -35.75 -7.80 -22.64
C ASP A 17 -35.51 -6.29 -22.54
N ALA A 18 -35.49 -5.78 -21.31
CA ALA A 18 -35.17 -4.39 -21.10
C ALA A 18 -33.78 -4.20 -21.71
N ASP A 19 -33.70 -3.45 -22.82
CA ASP A 19 -32.44 -2.98 -23.34
C ASP A 19 -31.69 -2.33 -22.17
N VAL A 20 -30.66 -3.02 -21.66
CA VAL A 20 -29.81 -2.50 -20.61
C VAL A 20 -28.93 -1.42 -21.24
N THR A 21 -29.55 -0.27 -21.52
CA THR A 21 -28.86 0.90 -22.11
C THR A 21 -27.90 1.56 -21.12
N ALA A 22 -27.77 1.02 -19.89
CA ALA A 22 -26.91 1.56 -18.85
C ALA A 22 -25.47 0.99 -18.86
N TYR A 23 -25.19 -0.07 -19.61
CA TYR A 23 -23.86 -0.70 -19.67
C TYR A 23 -23.40 -0.80 -21.14
N LEU A 24 -22.17 -0.37 -21.37
CA LEU A 24 -21.52 -0.58 -22.68
C LEU A 24 -21.18 -2.08 -22.82
N THR A 25 -21.43 -2.64 -24.01
CA THR A 25 -20.88 -3.96 -24.36
C THR A 25 -19.36 -3.89 -24.50
N GLU A 26 -18.64 -5.03 -24.46
CA GLU A 26 -17.20 -5.06 -24.72
C GLU A 26 -16.84 -4.41 -26.06
N ASP A 27 -17.61 -4.67 -27.11
CA ASP A 27 -17.39 -4.06 -28.44
C ASP A 27 -17.62 -2.53 -28.43
N GLN A 28 -18.64 -2.07 -27.74
CA GLN A 28 -18.92 -0.63 -27.60
C GLN A 28 -17.81 0.06 -26.77
N LEU A 29 -17.35 -0.57 -25.72
CA LEU A 29 -16.23 -0.05 -24.92
C LEU A 29 -14.92 -0.06 -25.72
N GLY A 30 -14.67 -1.10 -26.52
CA GLY A 30 -13.54 -1.16 -27.43
C GLY A 30 -13.55 -0.03 -28.48
N ASN A 31 -14.70 0.29 -29.03
CA ASN A 31 -14.84 1.43 -29.97
C ASN A 31 -14.58 2.76 -29.26
N VAL A 32 -15.11 2.96 -28.03
CA VAL A 32 -14.84 4.17 -27.24
C VAL A 32 -13.36 4.26 -26.90
N ALA A 33 -12.70 3.14 -26.59
CA ALA A 33 -11.27 3.11 -26.27
C ALA A 33 -10.39 3.51 -27.46
N GLN A 34 -10.82 3.23 -28.67
CA GLN A 34 -10.12 3.67 -29.89
C GLN A 34 -10.33 5.16 -30.19
N GLU A 35 -11.52 5.69 -29.92
CA GLU A 35 -11.88 7.08 -30.22
C GLU A 35 -11.45 8.06 -29.11
N ASP A 36 -11.61 7.65 -27.83
CA ASP A 36 -11.34 8.46 -26.65
C ASP A 36 -10.85 7.56 -25.48
N PRO A 37 -9.55 7.24 -25.41
CA PRO A 37 -8.99 6.40 -24.35
C PRO A 37 -9.23 6.96 -22.94
N ASP A 38 -9.20 8.27 -22.77
CA ASP A 38 -9.45 8.90 -21.45
C ASP A 38 -10.86 8.62 -20.97
N LYS A 39 -11.85 8.68 -21.85
CA LYS A 39 -13.23 8.36 -21.50
C LYS A 39 -13.42 6.87 -21.19
N ALA A 40 -12.72 5.99 -21.90
CA ALA A 40 -12.83 4.55 -21.71
C ALA A 40 -12.17 4.07 -20.42
N PHE A 41 -10.97 4.58 -20.09
CA PHE A 41 -10.11 3.98 -19.05
C PHE A 41 -10.04 4.76 -17.76
N SER A 42 -10.36 6.08 -17.74
CA SER A 42 -10.25 6.91 -16.53
C SER A 42 -11.02 6.34 -15.33
N ALA A 43 -12.22 5.82 -15.55
CA ALA A 43 -13.04 5.25 -14.48
C ALA A 43 -12.43 3.95 -13.90
N ALA A 44 -11.89 3.07 -14.75
CA ALA A 44 -11.23 1.83 -14.31
C ALA A 44 -9.94 2.13 -13.54
N VAL A 45 -9.16 3.11 -13.99
CA VAL A 45 -7.96 3.59 -13.31
C VAL A 45 -8.33 4.23 -11.96
N ALA A 46 -9.34 5.11 -11.92
CA ALA A 46 -9.83 5.69 -10.66
C ALA A 46 -10.31 4.61 -9.68
N GLY A 47 -10.90 3.52 -10.19
CA GLY A 47 -11.27 2.35 -9.40
C GLY A 47 -10.08 1.70 -8.71
N MET A 48 -8.96 1.50 -9.42
CA MET A 48 -7.73 0.92 -8.83
C MET A 48 -7.13 1.82 -7.74
N TYR A 49 -7.13 3.14 -7.91
CA TYR A 49 -6.72 4.08 -6.85
C TYR A 49 -7.67 4.03 -5.64
N THR A 50 -8.98 3.95 -5.90
CA THR A 50 -9.99 3.83 -4.84
C THR A 50 -9.80 2.53 -4.04
N ASP A 51 -9.49 1.42 -4.72
CA ASP A 51 -9.20 0.14 -4.07
C ASP A 51 -7.98 0.24 -3.13
N MET A 52 -6.96 1.01 -3.49
CA MET A 52 -5.82 1.26 -2.59
C MET A 52 -6.19 2.11 -1.36
N GLN A 53 -7.17 2.98 -1.48
CA GLN A 53 -7.58 3.91 -0.43
C GLN A 53 -8.65 3.31 0.48
N GLN A 54 -9.63 2.61 -0.10
CA GLN A 54 -10.79 2.08 0.58
C GLN A 54 -11.04 0.65 0.13
N TYR A 55 -11.30 -0.22 1.09
CA TYR A 55 -11.81 -1.54 0.76
C TYR A 55 -13.31 -1.47 0.45
N VAL A 56 -13.69 -1.80 -0.78
CA VAL A 56 -15.06 -1.62 -1.31
C VAL A 56 -15.90 -2.91 -1.20
N ASP A 57 -15.66 -3.78 -0.24
CA ASP A 57 -16.54 -4.91 0.02
C ASP A 57 -17.65 -4.51 1.01
N VAL A 58 -18.82 -5.13 0.85
CA VAL A 58 -19.99 -4.97 1.74
C VAL A 58 -19.72 -5.32 3.21
N ASN A 59 -18.61 -5.97 3.51
CA ASN A 59 -18.13 -6.28 4.84
C ASN A 59 -17.05 -5.30 5.33
N MET A 60 -17.11 -4.05 4.92
CA MET A 60 -16.22 -3.01 5.43
C MET A 60 -16.12 -3.11 6.95
N SER A 61 -14.92 -3.31 7.44
CA SER A 61 -14.64 -3.33 8.87
C SER A 61 -13.57 -2.31 9.19
N HIS A 62 -13.50 -1.93 10.46
CA HIS A 62 -12.50 -0.98 10.96
C HIS A 62 -11.05 -1.44 10.78
N ASN A 63 -10.82 -2.66 10.28
CA ASN A 63 -9.52 -3.22 9.95
C ASN A 63 -9.20 -3.20 8.45
N TYR A 64 -10.13 -2.78 7.60
CA TYR A 64 -9.97 -2.87 6.14
C TYR A 64 -10.30 -1.54 5.49
N PHE A 65 -9.27 -0.73 5.27
CA PHE A 65 -9.30 0.60 4.66
C PHE A 65 -8.22 0.70 3.56
N GLY A 66 -8.23 -0.23 2.64
CA GLY A 66 -7.29 -0.29 1.51
C GLY A 66 -5.88 -0.73 1.90
N GLN A 67 -4.91 -0.35 1.08
CA GLN A 67 -3.50 -0.74 1.24
C GLN A 67 -2.92 -0.40 2.61
N LYS A 68 -3.24 0.77 3.16
CA LYS A 68 -2.74 1.18 4.49
C LYS A 68 -3.19 0.27 5.62
N SER A 69 -4.36 -0.36 5.48
CA SER A 69 -4.79 -1.36 6.46
C SER A 69 -3.91 -2.61 6.40
N PHE A 70 -3.53 -3.04 5.20
CA PHE A 70 -2.69 -4.22 5.03
C PHE A 70 -1.26 -3.96 5.54
N ASP A 71 -0.71 -2.77 5.29
CA ASP A 71 0.58 -2.36 5.83
C ASP A 71 0.57 -2.36 7.35
N TYR A 72 -0.46 -1.73 7.95
CA TYR A 72 -0.65 -1.68 9.40
C TYR A 72 -0.80 -3.08 10.01
N LEU A 73 -1.69 -3.90 9.45
CA LEU A 73 -1.94 -5.26 9.95
C LEU A 73 -0.72 -6.16 9.84
N THR A 74 0.09 -6.00 8.78
CA THR A 74 1.34 -6.74 8.61
C THR A 74 2.38 -6.28 9.64
N SER A 75 2.45 -4.99 9.94
CA SER A 75 3.35 -4.45 10.98
C SER A 75 3.01 -5.00 12.37
N LEU A 76 1.73 -5.27 12.66
CA LEU A 76 1.31 -5.90 13.91
C LEU A 76 1.77 -7.37 14.05
N MET A 77 2.09 -8.04 12.95
CA MET A 77 2.61 -9.41 12.97
C MET A 77 4.10 -9.48 13.28
N GLY A 78 4.79 -8.32 13.21
CA GLY A 78 6.20 -8.19 13.58
C GLY A 78 6.40 -7.92 15.06
N ASN A 79 7.65 -7.66 15.43
CA ASN A 79 8.02 -7.38 16.83
C ASN A 79 8.16 -5.88 17.12
N ASP A 80 8.07 -5.01 16.12
CA ASP A 80 8.40 -3.59 16.29
C ASP A 80 7.23 -2.77 16.85
N MET A 81 6.00 -3.22 16.58
CA MET A 81 4.77 -2.58 17.05
C MET A 81 4.05 -3.43 18.10
N ILE A 82 3.76 -2.81 19.24
CA ILE A 82 3.05 -3.43 20.34
C ILE A 82 1.64 -2.85 20.44
N MET A 83 0.65 -3.72 20.53
CA MET A 83 -0.73 -3.36 20.81
C MET A 83 -1.00 -3.44 22.32
N THR A 84 -1.41 -2.32 22.92
CA THR A 84 -1.54 -2.20 24.37
C THR A 84 -2.93 -2.50 24.92
N GLY A 85 -3.95 -2.58 24.06
CA GLY A 85 -5.34 -2.78 24.46
C GLY A 85 -5.94 -4.08 23.94
N ARG A 86 -6.85 -4.67 24.74
CA ARG A 86 -7.49 -5.96 24.42
C ARG A 86 -8.66 -5.88 23.44
N PHE A 87 -9.21 -4.70 23.18
CA PHE A 87 -10.47 -4.55 22.44
C PHE A 87 -10.31 -4.11 20.99
N ALA A 88 -9.11 -4.16 20.47
CA ALA A 88 -8.89 -3.80 19.08
C ALA A 88 -9.25 -4.96 18.16
N MET A 89 -9.99 -4.66 17.10
CA MET A 89 -10.32 -5.62 16.04
C MET A 89 -9.08 -6.23 15.38
N SER A 90 -7.95 -5.51 15.43
CA SER A 90 -6.64 -5.95 14.92
C SER A 90 -5.93 -6.99 15.80
N MET A 91 -6.50 -7.37 16.92
CA MET A 91 -5.88 -8.32 17.87
C MET A 91 -5.56 -9.67 17.23
N TYR A 92 -6.40 -10.15 16.33
CA TYR A 92 -6.18 -11.42 15.61
C TYR A 92 -4.89 -11.40 14.78
N HIS A 93 -4.54 -10.25 14.21
CA HIS A 93 -3.28 -10.08 13.50
C HIS A 93 -2.10 -10.04 14.47
N TYR A 94 -2.21 -9.30 15.53
CA TYR A 94 -1.19 -9.21 16.57
C TYR A 94 -0.89 -10.56 17.27
N LEU A 95 -1.93 -11.37 17.49
CA LEU A 95 -1.80 -12.71 18.08
C LEU A 95 -1.48 -13.80 17.04
N LEU A 96 -1.40 -13.46 15.76
CA LEU A 96 -1.23 -14.40 14.64
C LEU A 96 -2.33 -15.47 14.60
N ASP A 97 -3.54 -15.09 15.03
CA ASP A 97 -4.72 -15.97 15.00
C ASP A 97 -5.48 -15.84 13.66
N TYR A 98 -6.27 -16.89 13.34
CA TYR A 98 -7.18 -16.89 12.19
C TYR A 98 -6.52 -16.71 10.81
N TRP A 99 -5.32 -17.25 10.63
CA TRP A 99 -4.58 -17.26 9.36
C TRP A 99 -4.92 -18.45 8.45
N GLN A 100 -6.15 -18.91 8.52
CA GLN A 100 -6.66 -19.96 7.63
C GLN A 100 -7.32 -19.35 6.40
N GLN A 101 -7.35 -20.13 5.30
CA GLN A 101 -7.89 -19.68 4.01
C GLN A 101 -9.33 -19.15 4.07
N ASN A 102 -10.13 -19.60 5.03
CA ASN A 102 -11.54 -19.24 5.18
C ASN A 102 -11.75 -17.97 6.02
N TYR A 103 -10.70 -17.40 6.59
CA TYR A 103 -10.82 -16.24 7.47
C TYR A 103 -10.64 -14.92 6.71
N THR A 104 -11.36 -13.92 7.16
CA THR A 104 -11.42 -12.59 6.57
C THR A 104 -10.04 -11.97 6.29
N PRO A 105 -9.03 -12.03 7.21
CA PRO A 105 -7.73 -11.46 6.94
C PRO A 105 -7.04 -11.97 5.69
N THR A 106 -7.04 -13.29 5.51
CA THR A 106 -6.44 -13.94 4.34
C THR A 106 -7.25 -13.68 3.08
N ASN A 107 -8.59 -13.82 3.19
CA ASN A 107 -9.48 -13.69 2.04
C ASN A 107 -9.54 -12.26 1.49
N ASN A 108 -9.56 -11.25 2.35
CA ASN A 108 -9.70 -9.85 1.92
C ASN A 108 -8.50 -9.39 1.08
N ARG A 109 -7.27 -9.70 1.49
CA ARG A 109 -6.08 -9.35 0.71
C ARG A 109 -6.06 -10.03 -0.66
N TRP A 110 -6.44 -11.32 -0.69
CA TRP A 110 -6.55 -12.05 -1.94
C TRP A 110 -7.55 -11.39 -2.89
N LYS A 111 -8.76 -11.11 -2.42
CA LYS A 111 -9.81 -10.47 -3.22
C LYS A 111 -9.40 -9.08 -3.71
N GLU A 112 -8.78 -8.30 -2.83
CA GLU A 112 -8.35 -6.94 -3.15
C GLU A 112 -7.37 -6.91 -4.32
N TYR A 113 -6.27 -7.64 -4.19
CA TYR A 113 -5.26 -7.62 -5.23
C TYR A 113 -5.71 -8.29 -6.53
N TYR A 114 -6.52 -9.35 -6.46
CA TYR A 114 -7.10 -9.92 -7.68
C TYR A 114 -8.14 -9.02 -8.35
N ARG A 115 -8.81 -8.14 -7.61
CA ARG A 115 -9.67 -7.11 -8.19
C ARG A 115 -8.83 -6.06 -8.94
N VAL A 116 -7.73 -5.62 -8.37
CA VAL A 116 -6.77 -4.72 -9.05
C VAL A 116 -6.23 -5.39 -10.32
N ILE A 117 -5.83 -6.68 -10.25
CA ILE A 117 -5.37 -7.44 -11.43
C ILE A 117 -6.46 -7.53 -12.50
N ALA A 118 -7.71 -7.81 -12.12
CA ALA A 118 -8.83 -7.89 -13.06
C ALA A 118 -9.09 -6.54 -13.74
N ASN A 119 -9.09 -5.44 -13.00
CA ASN A 119 -9.25 -4.09 -13.56
C ASN A 119 -8.11 -3.74 -14.52
N ALA A 120 -6.86 -4.07 -14.16
CA ALA A 120 -5.71 -3.88 -15.04
C ALA A 120 -5.83 -4.72 -16.33
N ASN A 121 -6.19 -6.00 -16.21
CA ASN A 121 -6.39 -6.87 -17.37
C ASN A 121 -7.50 -6.40 -18.30
N ASN A 122 -8.59 -5.85 -17.76
CA ASN A 122 -9.67 -5.28 -18.57
C ASN A 122 -9.18 -4.09 -19.43
N ILE A 123 -8.31 -3.23 -18.89
CA ILE A 123 -7.69 -2.14 -19.64
C ILE A 123 -6.75 -2.70 -20.69
N LEU A 124 -5.87 -3.63 -20.33
CA LEU A 124 -4.87 -4.22 -21.22
C LEU A 124 -5.49 -4.96 -22.39
N LYS A 125 -6.61 -5.65 -22.18
CA LYS A 125 -7.35 -6.37 -23.22
C LYS A 125 -7.90 -5.46 -24.33
N LEU A 126 -8.23 -4.20 -23.98
CA LEU A 126 -8.84 -3.24 -24.89
C LEU A 126 -7.81 -2.39 -25.65
N ILE A 127 -6.58 -2.31 -25.18
CA ILE A 127 -5.51 -1.54 -25.80
C ILE A 127 -4.76 -2.43 -26.79
N ASP A 128 -4.73 -2.03 -28.07
CA ASP A 128 -3.86 -2.67 -29.06
C ASP A 128 -2.40 -2.60 -28.60
N PRO A 129 -1.72 -3.75 -28.40
CA PRO A 129 -0.32 -3.76 -27.98
C PRO A 129 0.63 -3.00 -28.93
N SER A 130 0.24 -2.79 -30.18
CA SER A 130 0.99 -2.04 -31.19
C SER A 130 0.63 -0.55 -31.25
N SER A 131 -0.29 -0.07 -30.40
CA SER A 131 -0.69 1.33 -30.37
C SER A 131 0.49 2.25 -30.06
N GLU A 132 0.63 3.31 -30.85
CA GLU A 132 1.60 4.40 -30.62
C GLU A 132 0.91 5.65 -30.04
N ASP A 133 -0.41 5.60 -29.80
CA ASP A 133 -1.16 6.71 -29.22
C ASP A 133 -0.68 6.96 -27.76
N PRO A 134 -0.24 8.20 -27.44
CA PRO A 134 0.28 8.51 -26.10
C PRO A 134 -0.72 8.25 -24.95
N ALA A 135 -2.03 8.43 -25.19
CA ALA A 135 -3.05 8.14 -24.18
C ALA A 135 -3.17 6.62 -23.93
N ASN A 136 -3.20 5.81 -24.99
CA ASN A 136 -3.17 4.35 -24.87
C ASN A 136 -1.90 3.86 -24.17
N LEU A 137 -0.74 4.41 -24.53
CA LEU A 137 0.54 4.05 -23.88
C LEU A 137 0.55 4.40 -22.39
N LYS A 138 -0.02 5.56 -22.02
CA LYS A 138 -0.19 5.98 -20.62
C LYS A 138 -1.06 5.01 -19.83
N TYR A 139 -2.25 4.67 -20.34
CA TYR A 139 -3.15 3.75 -19.65
C TYR A 139 -2.61 2.33 -19.58
N ARG A 140 -1.89 1.90 -20.61
CA ARG A 140 -1.15 0.63 -20.60
C ARG A 140 -0.08 0.62 -19.52
N ALA A 141 0.70 1.69 -19.38
CA ALA A 141 1.73 1.81 -18.35
C ALA A 141 1.13 1.77 -16.95
N ILE A 142 0.03 2.50 -16.71
CA ILE A 142 -0.68 2.50 -15.42
C ILE A 142 -1.21 1.09 -15.10
N ALA A 143 -1.88 0.43 -16.06
CA ALA A 143 -2.45 -0.90 -15.84
C ALA A 143 -1.36 -1.95 -15.53
N LEU A 144 -0.25 -1.95 -16.27
CA LEU A 144 0.90 -2.82 -16.02
C LEU A 144 1.54 -2.51 -14.67
N GLY A 145 1.69 -1.23 -14.30
CA GLY A 145 2.20 -0.79 -13.00
C GLY A 145 1.36 -1.34 -11.85
N PHE A 146 0.04 -1.21 -11.93
CA PHE A 146 -0.88 -1.74 -10.91
C PHE A 146 -0.90 -3.28 -10.88
N ARG A 147 -0.84 -3.96 -12.03
CA ARG A 147 -0.80 -5.43 -12.06
C ARG A 147 0.49 -5.97 -11.44
N GLY A 148 1.63 -5.42 -11.80
CA GLY A 148 2.91 -5.79 -11.22
C GLY A 148 2.96 -5.51 -9.71
N TYR A 149 2.45 -4.36 -9.28
CA TYR A 149 2.27 -4.03 -7.86
C TYR A 149 1.40 -5.06 -7.13
N ALA A 150 0.22 -5.40 -7.67
CA ALA A 150 -0.71 -6.31 -7.02
C ALA A 150 -0.12 -7.73 -6.89
N TYR A 151 0.56 -8.24 -7.91
CA TYR A 151 1.28 -9.50 -7.81
C TYR A 151 2.41 -9.44 -6.79
N LEU A 152 3.17 -8.35 -6.73
CA LEU A 152 4.23 -8.18 -5.73
C LEU A 152 3.65 -8.23 -4.30
N GLN A 153 2.51 -7.58 -4.05
CA GLN A 153 1.83 -7.64 -2.75
C GLN A 153 1.35 -9.06 -2.39
N LEU A 154 0.82 -9.80 -3.36
CA LEU A 154 0.42 -11.20 -3.16
C LEU A 154 1.61 -12.08 -2.78
N THR A 155 2.80 -11.84 -3.33
CA THR A 155 3.98 -12.65 -3.03
C THR A 155 4.45 -12.51 -1.59
N TYR A 156 4.15 -11.42 -0.90
CA TYR A 156 4.59 -11.24 0.49
C TYR A 156 3.89 -12.16 1.49
N LEU A 157 2.71 -12.69 1.16
CA LEU A 157 1.87 -13.40 2.12
C LEU A 157 1.42 -14.80 1.68
N TYR A 158 1.38 -15.08 0.38
CA TYR A 158 0.78 -16.33 -0.13
C TYR A 158 1.80 -17.34 -0.63
N GLN A 159 3.06 -17.10 -0.33
CA GLN A 159 4.18 -17.98 -0.68
C GLN A 159 5.29 -17.93 0.36
N HIS A 160 6.26 -18.80 0.24
CA HIS A 160 7.56 -18.64 0.87
C HIS A 160 8.36 -17.56 0.13
N SER A 161 9.22 -16.85 0.84
CA SER A 161 10.19 -15.96 0.18
C SER A 161 10.97 -16.73 -0.89
N TYR A 162 11.37 -16.05 -1.97
CA TYR A 162 12.11 -16.66 -3.08
C TYR A 162 13.35 -17.40 -2.57
N TYR A 163 14.07 -16.76 -1.66
CA TYR A 163 15.13 -17.38 -0.87
C TYR A 163 14.85 -17.21 0.63
N THR A 164 15.45 -18.04 1.47
CA THR A 164 15.40 -17.91 2.92
C THR A 164 16.74 -17.44 3.49
N GLY A 165 16.69 -16.47 4.41
CA GLY A 165 17.88 -15.82 4.97
C GLY A 165 18.46 -14.75 4.05
N ALA A 166 19.34 -13.91 4.56
CA ALA A 166 19.92 -12.78 3.85
C ALA A 166 20.78 -13.20 2.64
N ASP A 167 21.33 -14.40 2.67
CA ASP A 167 22.18 -15.00 1.64
C ASP A 167 21.57 -16.28 1.05
N GLY A 168 20.29 -16.52 1.28
CA GLY A 168 19.59 -17.75 0.93
C GLY A 168 19.89 -18.91 1.88
N THR A 169 20.38 -18.65 3.09
CA THR A 169 20.58 -19.67 4.11
C THR A 169 19.38 -19.82 5.03
N LYS A 170 19.00 -21.05 5.33
CA LYS A 170 17.91 -21.33 6.25
C LYS A 170 18.43 -21.31 7.69
N TRP A 171 17.85 -20.43 8.53
CA TRP A 171 18.07 -20.45 9.97
C TRP A 171 19.55 -20.40 10.40
N GLY A 172 20.40 -19.74 9.62
CA GLY A 172 21.83 -19.61 9.93
C GLY A 172 22.61 -20.94 9.89
N ARG A 173 22.08 -21.99 9.23
CA ARG A 173 22.73 -23.30 9.12
C ARG A 173 23.64 -23.44 7.88
N GLY A 174 23.84 -22.37 7.12
CA GLY A 174 24.65 -22.41 5.90
C GLY A 174 24.00 -23.13 4.70
N GLU A 175 22.74 -23.55 4.83
CA GLU A 175 22.00 -24.22 3.76
C GLU A 175 21.18 -23.17 2.99
N LYS A 176 21.40 -23.11 1.68
CA LYS A 176 20.61 -22.29 0.78
C LYS A 176 19.32 -23.01 0.42
N TYR A 177 18.17 -22.38 0.68
CA TYR A 177 16.86 -22.85 0.26
C TYR A 177 16.32 -21.95 -0.83
N ASP A 178 16.06 -22.54 -1.97
CA ASP A 178 15.45 -21.92 -3.14
C ASP A 178 13.99 -22.38 -3.25
N PHE A 179 13.06 -21.44 -3.12
CA PHE A 179 11.63 -21.67 -3.24
C PHE A 179 11.05 -21.20 -4.58
N SER A 180 11.91 -20.88 -5.54
CA SER A 180 11.49 -20.37 -6.87
C SER A 180 10.46 -21.29 -7.56
N GLN A 181 10.55 -22.59 -7.34
CA GLN A 181 9.64 -23.58 -7.92
C GLN A 181 8.44 -23.94 -7.00
N SER A 182 8.34 -23.34 -5.83
CA SER A 182 7.20 -23.56 -4.93
C SER A 182 5.94 -22.87 -5.47
N PRO A 183 4.74 -23.40 -5.16
CA PRO A 183 3.49 -22.78 -5.55
C PRO A 183 3.34 -21.38 -4.93
N CYS A 184 2.95 -20.40 -5.74
CA CYS A 184 2.65 -19.04 -5.33
C CYS A 184 1.14 -18.77 -5.42
N VAL A 185 0.70 -18.03 -6.39
CA VAL A 185 -0.69 -17.65 -6.66
C VAL A 185 -1.04 -17.97 -8.11
N PRO A 186 -2.32 -18.07 -8.51
CA PRO A 186 -2.69 -18.15 -9.91
C PRO A 186 -2.18 -16.96 -10.72
N LEU A 187 -1.59 -17.23 -11.88
CA LEU A 187 -1.18 -16.18 -12.81
C LEU A 187 -2.33 -15.93 -13.80
N ILE A 188 -2.89 -14.72 -13.72
CA ILE A 188 -4.02 -14.26 -14.53
C ILE A 188 -3.60 -13.01 -15.27
N THR A 189 -3.61 -13.07 -16.60
CA THR A 189 -3.33 -11.95 -17.51
C THR A 189 -4.55 -11.65 -18.37
N GLU A 190 -4.48 -10.64 -19.22
CA GLU A 190 -5.52 -10.27 -20.16
C GLU A 190 -5.90 -11.39 -21.16
N ASP A 191 -4.96 -12.31 -21.43
CA ASP A 191 -5.14 -13.45 -22.32
C ASP A 191 -5.56 -14.74 -21.61
N THR A 192 -5.72 -14.70 -20.29
CA THR A 192 -6.01 -15.90 -19.51
C THR A 192 -7.49 -16.27 -19.62
N GLU A 193 -7.78 -17.52 -19.98
CA GLU A 193 -9.13 -18.08 -20.01
C GLU A 193 -9.31 -19.14 -18.90
N GLY A 194 -10.45 -19.05 -18.21
CA GLY A 194 -10.85 -20.05 -17.20
C GLY A 194 -10.00 -20.02 -15.92
N ASP A 195 -10.25 -21.00 -15.06
CA ASP A 195 -9.56 -21.15 -13.79
C ASP A 195 -8.12 -21.62 -13.99
N GLN A 196 -7.19 -20.99 -13.27
CA GLN A 196 -5.77 -21.31 -13.35
C GLN A 196 -5.27 -21.94 -12.05
N PRO A 197 -4.36 -22.92 -12.13
CA PRO A 197 -3.65 -23.42 -10.97
C PRO A 197 -2.70 -22.35 -10.42
N ARG A 198 -2.17 -22.58 -9.23
CA ARG A 198 -1.12 -21.72 -8.67
C ARG A 198 0.15 -21.84 -9.52
N ALA A 199 0.63 -20.71 -10.00
CA ALA A 199 1.93 -20.61 -10.67
C ALA A 199 3.08 -20.76 -9.66
N THR A 200 4.29 -20.98 -10.15
CA THR A 200 5.48 -20.99 -9.30
C THR A 200 5.87 -19.58 -8.89
N VAL A 201 6.62 -19.47 -7.80
CA VAL A 201 7.20 -18.19 -7.34
C VAL A 201 8.00 -17.53 -8.47
N ALA A 202 8.83 -18.28 -9.18
CA ALA A 202 9.61 -17.77 -10.31
C ALA A 202 8.72 -17.18 -11.41
N GLN A 203 7.66 -17.89 -11.81
CA GLN A 203 6.74 -17.39 -12.85
C GLN A 203 6.04 -16.09 -12.45
N ILE A 204 5.66 -15.96 -11.18
CA ILE A 204 5.05 -14.72 -10.68
C ILE A 204 6.08 -13.58 -10.69
N TYR A 205 7.33 -13.80 -10.27
CA TYR A 205 8.36 -12.76 -10.34
C TYR A 205 8.77 -12.41 -11.77
N GLU A 206 8.75 -13.36 -12.71
CA GLU A 206 8.92 -13.08 -14.14
C GLU A 206 7.81 -12.15 -14.64
N GLN A 207 6.54 -12.40 -14.26
CA GLN A 207 5.43 -11.53 -14.64
C GLN A 207 5.55 -10.14 -13.99
N ILE A 208 5.86 -10.05 -12.69
CA ILE A 208 6.09 -8.80 -11.98
C ILE A 208 7.15 -7.96 -12.71
N LYS A 209 8.29 -8.57 -13.02
CA LYS A 209 9.40 -7.87 -13.70
C LYS A 209 9.00 -7.45 -15.11
N SER A 210 8.32 -8.29 -15.85
CA SER A 210 7.84 -7.99 -17.21
C SER A 210 6.89 -6.80 -17.22
N ASP A 211 5.87 -6.83 -16.34
CA ASP A 211 4.88 -5.76 -16.24
C ASP A 211 5.53 -4.42 -15.84
N LEU A 212 6.28 -4.45 -14.73
CA LEU A 212 6.88 -3.24 -14.19
C LEU A 212 7.98 -2.66 -15.09
N THR A 213 8.79 -3.50 -15.77
CA THR A 213 9.80 -3.01 -16.71
C THR A 213 9.15 -2.36 -17.91
N THR A 214 8.12 -3.00 -18.48
CA THR A 214 7.36 -2.43 -19.60
C THR A 214 6.70 -1.12 -19.21
N ALA A 215 6.06 -1.07 -18.02
CA ALA A 215 5.45 0.15 -17.50
C ALA A 215 6.48 1.28 -17.32
N PHE A 216 7.64 0.97 -16.74
CA PHE A 216 8.73 1.94 -16.55
C PHE A 216 9.22 2.53 -17.88
N ASP A 217 9.45 1.67 -18.88
CA ASP A 217 9.92 2.12 -20.19
C ASP A 217 8.88 2.98 -20.90
N LEU A 218 7.59 2.65 -20.79
CA LEU A 218 6.49 3.45 -21.30
C LEU A 218 6.42 4.82 -20.63
N PHE A 219 6.46 4.88 -19.29
CA PHE A 219 6.45 6.15 -18.55
C PHE A 219 7.67 7.02 -18.92
N LYS A 220 8.85 6.40 -19.06
CA LYS A 220 10.05 7.12 -19.48
C LYS A 220 9.91 7.70 -20.88
N ASN A 221 9.37 6.95 -21.82
CA ASN A 221 9.17 7.38 -23.21
C ASN A 221 8.10 8.50 -23.32
N LEU A 222 7.16 8.56 -22.36
CA LEU A 222 6.12 9.59 -22.28
C LEU A 222 6.56 10.81 -21.44
N ASP A 223 7.81 10.87 -20.99
CA ASP A 223 8.30 11.90 -20.06
C ASP A 223 7.53 11.94 -18.73
N MET A 224 7.07 10.79 -18.29
CA MET A 224 6.31 10.58 -17.05
C MET A 224 7.11 9.77 -16.01
N THR A 225 8.44 9.88 -16.03
CA THR A 225 9.28 9.23 -15.00
C THR A 225 8.91 9.74 -13.60
N ARG A 226 8.66 11.05 -13.49
CA ARG A 226 8.09 11.69 -12.30
C ARG A 226 7.02 12.68 -12.75
N THR A 227 5.78 12.50 -12.26
CA THR A 227 4.71 13.48 -12.44
C THR A 227 4.75 14.55 -11.35
N SER A 228 3.94 15.59 -11.49
CA SER A 228 3.81 16.62 -10.47
C SER A 228 2.93 16.21 -9.27
N SER A 229 2.18 15.13 -9.42
CA SER A 229 1.25 14.66 -8.40
C SER A 229 1.79 13.42 -7.68
N PRO A 230 1.95 13.45 -6.36
CA PRO A 230 2.36 12.26 -5.60
C PRO A 230 1.27 11.18 -5.52
N THR A 231 0.11 11.39 -6.14
CA THR A 231 -0.97 10.39 -6.20
C THR A 231 -0.97 9.58 -7.49
N ASP A 232 -0.09 9.89 -8.43
CA ASP A 232 -0.05 9.24 -9.74
C ASP A 232 0.83 7.97 -9.70
N MET A 233 0.37 6.93 -10.37
CA MET A 233 1.24 5.80 -10.77
C MET A 233 2.15 6.31 -11.90
N ASP A 234 3.43 6.52 -11.60
CA ASP A 234 4.42 7.02 -12.54
C ASP A 234 5.68 6.14 -12.60
N GLY A 235 6.68 6.57 -13.36
CA GLY A 235 7.92 5.81 -13.51
C GLY A 235 8.69 5.62 -12.19
N CYS A 236 8.67 6.59 -11.26
CA CYS A 236 9.33 6.46 -9.96
C CYS A 236 8.60 5.47 -9.04
N VAL A 237 7.27 5.45 -9.06
CA VAL A 237 6.47 4.45 -8.32
C VAL A 237 6.78 3.05 -8.82
N VAL A 238 6.79 2.87 -10.14
CA VAL A 238 7.12 1.58 -10.77
C VAL A 238 8.59 1.18 -10.49
N ALA A 239 9.52 2.13 -10.55
CA ALA A 239 10.94 1.88 -10.21
C ALA A 239 11.11 1.42 -8.76
N MET A 240 10.35 1.99 -7.80
CA MET A 240 10.39 1.52 -6.41
C MET A 240 9.93 0.07 -6.30
N HIS A 241 8.85 -0.32 -6.99
CA HIS A 241 8.37 -1.70 -6.98
C HIS A 241 9.34 -2.66 -7.68
N LEU A 242 10.01 -2.23 -8.74
CA LEU A 242 11.11 -2.99 -9.38
C LEU A 242 12.29 -3.17 -8.41
N ALA A 243 12.67 -2.12 -7.70
CA ALA A 243 13.73 -2.21 -6.70
C ALA A 243 13.39 -3.24 -5.61
N ARG A 244 12.17 -3.21 -5.06
CA ARG A 244 11.66 -4.20 -4.10
C ARG A 244 11.67 -5.63 -4.65
N ALA A 245 11.16 -5.82 -5.87
CA ALA A 245 11.09 -7.15 -6.49
C ALA A 245 12.50 -7.73 -6.68
N ASN A 246 13.44 -6.92 -7.19
CA ASN A 246 14.82 -7.35 -7.42
C ASN A 246 15.59 -7.63 -6.11
N MET A 247 15.28 -6.94 -5.01
CA MET A 247 15.81 -7.29 -3.68
C MET A 247 15.40 -8.71 -3.25
N VAL A 248 14.14 -9.07 -3.43
CA VAL A 248 13.62 -10.40 -3.02
C VAL A 248 14.28 -11.54 -3.80
N ILE A 249 14.56 -11.34 -5.09
CA ILE A 249 15.17 -12.37 -5.95
C ILE A 249 16.70 -12.27 -6.02
N HIS A 250 17.29 -11.39 -5.19
CA HIS A 250 18.74 -11.18 -5.08
C HIS A 250 19.40 -10.65 -6.36
N GLU A 251 18.68 -9.93 -7.19
CA GLU A 251 19.22 -9.21 -8.36
C GLU A 251 19.70 -7.82 -7.92
N TRP A 252 20.78 -7.78 -7.16
CA TRP A 252 21.29 -6.60 -6.46
C TRP A 252 21.59 -5.42 -7.39
N ASP A 253 22.16 -5.67 -8.57
CA ASP A 253 22.46 -4.60 -9.53
C ASP A 253 21.21 -3.93 -10.09
N GLU A 254 20.17 -4.72 -10.39
CA GLU A 254 18.89 -4.18 -10.84
C GLU A 254 18.15 -3.46 -9.68
N ALA A 255 18.24 -3.97 -8.44
CA ALA A 255 17.70 -3.29 -7.28
C ALA A 255 18.33 -1.90 -7.09
N ILE A 256 19.66 -1.80 -7.18
CA ILE A 256 20.41 -0.54 -7.10
C ILE A 256 20.00 0.41 -8.22
N LYS A 257 19.93 -0.08 -9.46
CA LYS A 257 19.57 0.69 -10.66
C LYS A 257 18.20 1.37 -10.49
N TYR A 258 17.17 0.61 -10.09
CA TYR A 258 15.83 1.16 -9.95
C TYR A 258 15.67 2.02 -8.68
N ALA A 259 16.36 1.69 -7.59
CA ALA A 259 16.42 2.56 -6.42
C ALA A 259 17.06 3.91 -6.76
N GLN A 260 18.11 3.92 -7.60
CA GLN A 260 18.78 5.14 -8.04
C GLN A 260 17.86 6.07 -8.83
N VAL A 261 16.93 5.53 -9.64
CA VAL A 261 15.92 6.34 -10.34
C VAL A 261 15.11 7.16 -9.34
N VAL A 262 14.68 6.55 -8.23
CA VAL A 262 13.92 7.26 -7.19
C VAL A 262 14.78 8.29 -6.48
N ILE A 263 16.01 7.93 -6.11
CA ILE A 263 16.98 8.80 -5.44
C ILE A 263 17.29 10.06 -6.27
N ASP A 264 17.40 9.91 -7.59
CA ASP A 264 17.69 11.03 -8.50
C ASP A 264 16.51 12.01 -8.62
N ASN A 265 15.29 11.59 -8.28
CA ASN A 265 14.09 12.38 -8.42
C ASN A 265 13.51 12.90 -7.09
N PHE A 266 13.87 12.30 -5.96
CA PHE A 266 13.30 12.65 -4.65
C PHE A 266 14.40 12.82 -3.59
N PRO A 267 14.40 13.94 -2.85
CA PRO A 267 15.29 14.12 -1.71
C PRO A 267 14.80 13.28 -0.51
N ILE A 268 15.67 13.11 0.48
CA ILE A 268 15.27 12.68 1.82
C ILE A 268 14.85 13.89 2.67
N LEU A 269 14.09 13.64 3.74
CA LEU A 269 13.79 14.67 4.73
C LEU A 269 15.08 15.09 5.47
N GLN A 270 15.29 16.40 5.58
CA GLN A 270 16.53 16.97 6.15
C GLN A 270 16.29 17.84 7.38
N SER A 271 15.05 18.25 7.65
CA SER A 271 14.75 19.09 8.80
C SER A 271 14.04 18.32 9.90
N GLU A 272 14.32 18.73 11.14
CA GLU A 272 13.64 18.20 12.33
C GLU A 272 12.12 18.33 12.20
N ASP A 273 11.64 19.50 11.76
CA ASP A 273 10.21 19.75 11.59
C ASP A 273 9.56 18.78 10.60
N GLN A 274 10.23 18.49 9.49
CA GLN A 274 9.71 17.51 8.51
C GLN A 274 9.70 16.10 9.07
N ILE A 275 10.76 15.68 9.74
CA ILE A 275 10.90 14.32 10.30
C ILE A 275 9.88 14.06 11.43
N LEU A 276 9.50 15.09 12.16
CA LEU A 276 8.63 14.98 13.33
C LEU A 276 7.16 15.37 13.08
N GLN A 277 6.79 15.78 11.86
CA GLN A 277 5.44 16.27 11.56
C GLN A 277 4.32 15.23 11.64
N GLY A 278 4.62 13.96 11.56
CA GLY A 278 3.61 12.91 11.72
C GLY A 278 3.31 12.10 10.47
N PHE A 279 3.96 12.37 9.33
CA PHE A 279 3.81 11.64 8.07
C PHE A 279 2.35 11.53 7.60
N SER A 280 1.63 12.64 7.66
CA SER A 280 0.23 12.77 7.28
C SER A 280 -0.02 13.74 6.13
N ASN A 281 1.03 14.09 5.40
CA ASN A 281 0.95 15.07 4.30
C ASN A 281 1.74 14.55 3.10
N ILE A 282 1.05 14.27 1.99
CA ILE A 282 1.69 13.84 0.73
C ILE A 282 2.52 14.91 0.04
N SER A 283 2.41 16.18 0.47
CA SER A 283 3.25 17.28 -0.06
C SER A 283 4.68 17.28 0.51
N LEU A 284 5.02 16.36 1.43
CA LEU A 284 6.40 16.19 1.88
C LEU A 284 7.30 15.82 0.69
N PRO A 285 8.52 16.37 0.61
CA PRO A 285 9.36 16.25 -0.58
C PRO A 285 9.87 14.82 -0.85
N ASP A 286 9.85 13.96 0.16
CA ASP A 286 10.26 12.57 0.11
C ASP A 286 9.15 11.60 -0.29
N VAL A 287 7.92 12.09 -0.44
CA VAL A 287 6.77 11.25 -0.81
C VAL A 287 6.82 10.92 -2.29
N VAL A 288 7.00 9.64 -2.60
CA VAL A 288 7.00 9.10 -3.95
C VAL A 288 5.59 8.75 -4.39
N PHE A 289 4.78 8.17 -3.49
CA PHE A 289 3.41 7.77 -3.78
C PHE A 289 2.55 7.83 -2.52
N GLY A 290 1.34 8.36 -2.67
CA GLY A 290 0.39 8.50 -1.58
C GLY A 290 -1.04 8.72 -2.07
N CYS A 291 -1.92 8.99 -1.12
CA CYS A 291 -3.32 9.32 -1.38
C CYS A 291 -3.71 10.54 -0.56
N ASP A 292 -4.28 11.54 -1.22
CA ASP A 292 -4.85 12.74 -0.61
C ASP A 292 -6.19 12.39 0.06
N ILE A 293 -6.24 12.54 1.37
CA ILE A 293 -7.44 12.27 2.17
C ILE A 293 -8.16 13.58 2.44
N THR A 294 -9.32 13.69 1.84
CA THR A 294 -10.23 14.85 1.95
C THR A 294 -11.50 14.49 2.73
N ALA A 295 -12.34 15.47 3.00
CA ALA A 295 -13.63 15.23 3.65
C ALA A 295 -14.55 14.29 2.84
N ASP A 296 -14.38 14.29 1.51
CA ASP A 296 -15.24 13.49 0.61
C ASP A 296 -14.85 12.00 0.58
N ASN A 297 -13.58 11.68 0.83
CA ASN A 297 -13.06 10.32 0.75
C ASN A 297 -12.58 9.75 2.10
N SER A 298 -12.63 10.54 3.18
CA SER A 298 -12.29 10.08 4.52
C SER A 298 -13.26 9.01 5.02
N THR A 299 -12.72 7.95 5.58
CA THR A 299 -13.49 6.85 6.19
C THR A 299 -13.57 6.98 7.72
N THR A 300 -13.17 8.12 8.28
CA THR A 300 -13.18 8.43 9.70
C THR A 300 -12.55 7.31 10.54
N TYR A 301 -13.31 6.54 11.31
CA TYR A 301 -12.76 5.49 12.18
C TYR A 301 -12.17 4.30 11.43
N MET A 302 -12.55 4.07 10.17
CA MET A 302 -11.96 3.04 9.29
C MET A 302 -10.76 3.61 8.53
N SER A 303 -9.78 4.15 9.25
CA SER A 303 -8.63 4.83 8.67
C SER A 303 -7.33 4.47 9.37
N PHE A 304 -6.22 4.73 8.67
CA PHE A 304 -4.89 4.51 9.22
C PHE A 304 -4.63 5.36 10.47
N PHE A 305 -5.01 6.63 10.44
CA PHE A 305 -4.78 7.51 11.58
C PHE A 305 -5.72 7.23 12.76
N SER A 306 -6.91 6.68 12.52
CA SER A 306 -7.71 6.13 13.64
C SER A 306 -6.95 5.06 14.43
N GLN A 307 -6.14 4.25 13.74
CA GLN A 307 -5.37 3.16 14.35
C GLN A 307 -4.00 3.61 14.89
N MET A 308 -3.44 4.71 14.41
CA MET A 308 -2.05 5.11 14.68
C MET A 308 -1.90 6.43 15.40
N ASP A 309 -2.79 7.42 15.16
CA ASP A 309 -2.71 8.73 15.82
C ASP A 309 -3.19 8.64 17.26
N THR A 310 -2.23 8.69 18.18
CA THR A 310 -2.50 8.60 19.60
C THR A 310 -2.97 9.92 20.20
N TYR A 311 -2.98 11.01 19.44
CA TYR A 311 -3.51 12.32 19.81
C TYR A 311 -4.90 12.59 19.24
N GLY A 312 -5.34 11.83 18.24
CA GLY A 312 -6.69 11.87 17.71
C GLY A 312 -7.73 11.24 18.64
N ASP A 313 -9.01 11.23 18.26
CA ASP A 313 -10.08 10.49 18.95
C ASP A 313 -10.48 9.21 18.22
N GLY A 314 -9.61 8.73 17.35
CA GLY A 314 -9.68 7.38 16.79
C GLY A 314 -9.30 6.31 17.82
N TYR A 315 -9.21 5.06 17.38
CA TYR A 315 -8.92 3.93 18.25
C TYR A 315 -7.61 4.09 19.05
N ALA A 316 -6.56 4.60 18.41
CA ALA A 316 -5.29 4.81 19.08
C ALA A 316 -5.36 5.88 20.17
N GLY A 317 -6.22 6.91 20.02
CA GLY A 317 -6.33 8.00 20.98
C GLY A 317 -7.25 7.71 22.15
N ILE A 318 -8.21 6.78 22.01
CA ILE A 318 -9.20 6.48 23.05
C ILE A 318 -8.86 5.26 23.93
N GLY A 319 -7.62 4.79 23.89
CA GLY A 319 -7.15 3.74 24.81
C GLY A 319 -6.56 2.49 24.19
N VAL A 320 -6.52 2.40 22.86
CA VAL A 320 -5.87 1.30 22.15
C VAL A 320 -4.56 1.78 21.54
N TRP A 321 -3.69 2.31 22.39
CA TRP A 321 -2.44 2.91 21.96
C TRP A 321 -1.52 1.90 21.28
N ARG A 322 -0.74 2.41 20.32
CA ARG A 322 0.38 1.69 19.74
C ARG A 322 1.66 2.10 20.42
N ALA A 323 2.45 1.12 20.80
CA ALA A 323 3.75 1.34 21.40
C ALA A 323 4.84 0.66 20.59
N ALA A 324 6.04 1.17 20.66
CA ALA A 324 7.20 0.50 20.10
C ALA A 324 7.71 -0.59 21.04
N PHE A 325 8.35 -1.58 20.46
CA PHE A 325 9.05 -2.60 21.21
C PHE A 325 10.25 -1.99 21.95
N LYS A 326 10.25 -2.10 23.30
CA LYS A 326 11.27 -1.48 24.14
C LYS A 326 12.71 -1.70 23.68
N PRO A 327 13.16 -2.95 23.36
CA PRO A 327 14.52 -3.19 22.89
C PRO A 327 14.88 -2.48 21.58
N LEU A 328 13.91 -2.13 20.74
CA LEU A 328 14.13 -1.30 19.57
C LEU A 328 14.47 0.13 19.99
N VAL A 329 13.63 0.72 20.84
CA VAL A 329 13.82 2.10 21.32
C VAL A 329 15.09 2.25 22.14
N ASP A 330 15.44 1.27 22.95
CA ASP A 330 16.65 1.28 23.77
C ASP A 330 17.95 1.35 22.94
N ARG A 331 17.91 0.94 21.68
CA ARG A 331 19.05 1.01 20.76
C ARG A 331 19.20 2.35 20.05
N ILE A 332 18.19 3.20 20.10
CA ILE A 332 18.24 4.53 19.49
C ILE A 332 19.16 5.41 20.36
N ALA A 333 20.13 6.06 19.73
CA ALA A 333 21.02 6.98 20.46
C ALA A 333 20.26 8.21 20.97
N ASP A 334 20.69 8.77 22.11
CA ASP A 334 20.06 9.96 22.70
C ASP A 334 20.15 11.20 21.78
N THR A 335 21.10 11.21 20.85
CA THR A 335 21.30 12.26 19.86
C THR A 335 20.48 12.05 18.58
N ASP A 336 19.81 10.91 18.43
CA ASP A 336 19.02 10.60 17.26
C ASP A 336 17.62 11.22 17.40
N ILE A 337 17.29 12.14 16.48
CA ILE A 337 16.02 12.83 16.49
C ILE A 337 14.80 11.90 16.45
N ARG A 338 14.93 10.72 15.84
CA ARG A 338 13.87 9.72 15.74
C ARG A 338 13.47 9.14 17.10
N LEU A 339 14.29 9.33 18.14
CA LEU A 339 13.89 9.00 19.50
C LEU A 339 12.62 9.74 19.92
N GLN A 340 12.37 10.92 19.36
CA GLN A 340 11.16 11.71 19.63
C GLN A 340 9.89 11.11 18.99
N TRP A 341 10.00 10.08 18.17
CA TRP A 341 8.82 9.32 17.70
C TRP A 341 8.20 8.43 18.78
N PHE A 342 8.86 8.31 19.93
CA PHE A 342 8.44 7.44 21.03
C PHE A 342 8.40 8.21 22.34
N CYS A 343 7.33 7.98 23.12
CA CYS A 343 7.19 8.58 24.44
C CYS A 343 7.90 7.72 25.50
N CYS A 344 9.15 8.03 25.82
CA CYS A 344 9.93 7.35 26.86
C CYS A 344 10.70 8.36 27.71
N ASP A 345 11.34 7.91 28.81
CA ASP A 345 12.08 8.80 29.74
C ASP A 345 13.19 9.62 29.07
N ARG A 346 13.75 9.10 27.97
CA ARG A 346 14.82 9.77 27.20
C ARG A 346 14.29 10.71 26.12
N SER A 347 12.98 10.73 25.87
CA SER A 347 12.34 11.45 24.79
C SER A 347 11.25 12.34 25.32
N THR A 348 11.12 13.53 24.76
CA THR A 348 10.03 14.45 25.08
C THR A 348 8.73 14.10 24.33
N GLY A 349 8.81 13.29 23.26
CA GLY A 349 7.68 13.12 22.35
C GLY A 349 7.23 14.45 21.76
N VAL A 350 5.91 14.70 21.72
CA VAL A 350 5.37 16.02 21.39
C VAL A 350 5.32 16.89 22.66
N THR A 351 5.81 18.12 22.57
CA THR A 351 5.79 19.10 23.66
C THR A 351 4.89 20.29 23.28
N ASP A 352 4.33 20.95 24.31
CA ASP A 352 3.62 22.23 24.14
C ASP A 352 4.62 23.39 23.90
N ALA A 353 4.07 24.60 23.69
CA ALA A 353 4.89 25.81 23.47
C ALA A 353 5.79 26.18 24.68
N SER A 354 5.53 25.62 25.86
CA SER A 354 6.32 25.81 27.08
C SER A 354 7.37 24.73 27.28
N GLY A 355 7.46 23.75 26.35
CA GLY A 355 8.39 22.63 26.44
C GLY A 355 7.92 21.48 27.33
N ASN A 356 6.68 21.53 27.85
CA ASN A 356 6.13 20.42 28.62
C ASN A 356 5.65 19.31 27.69
N ARG A 357 5.90 18.07 28.08
CA ARG A 357 5.38 16.91 27.35
C ARG A 357 3.86 16.98 27.33
N ILE A 358 3.28 16.91 26.11
CA ILE A 358 1.84 16.79 25.95
C ILE A 358 1.45 15.37 26.34
N THR A 359 0.80 15.25 27.48
CA THR A 359 0.17 13.99 27.90
C THR A 359 -1.23 13.97 27.29
N LEU A 360 -1.56 12.94 26.56
CA LEU A 360 -2.91 12.76 26.06
C LEU A 360 -3.89 12.56 27.19
N ILE A 361 -4.73 13.55 27.39
CA ILE A 361 -5.87 13.44 28.29
C ILE A 361 -7.10 13.70 27.42
N ARG A 362 -7.68 12.67 26.86
CA ARG A 362 -9.03 12.79 26.32
C ARG A 362 -10.09 12.32 27.27
N ASP A 363 -9.74 11.39 28.12
CA ASP A 363 -10.63 10.90 29.16
C ASP A 363 -10.02 11.22 30.52
N THR A 364 -10.79 11.92 31.37
CA THR A 364 -10.44 12.17 32.77
C THR A 364 -10.29 10.88 33.57
N GLN A 365 -10.66 9.73 33.01
CA GLN A 365 -10.58 8.42 33.64
C GLN A 365 -9.34 7.60 33.26
N SER A 366 -8.58 7.98 32.22
CA SER A 366 -7.38 7.26 31.79
C SER A 366 -6.28 8.23 31.29
N PRO A 367 -5.57 8.88 32.20
CA PRO A 367 -4.60 9.91 31.83
C PRO A 367 -3.24 9.36 31.39
N VAL A 368 -3.10 8.09 31.07
CA VAL A 368 -1.77 7.48 30.96
C VAL A 368 -1.36 7.35 29.49
N ALA A 369 -0.42 8.19 29.09
CA ALA A 369 0.47 7.85 27.99
C ALA A 369 1.17 6.52 28.33
N VAL A 370 1.04 5.53 27.47
CA VAL A 370 1.77 4.28 27.62
C VAL A 370 3.24 4.55 27.36
N GLU A 371 4.13 4.02 28.18
CA GLU A 371 5.56 4.10 27.92
C GLU A 371 5.89 3.48 26.55
N TYR A 372 6.76 4.12 25.80
CA TYR A 372 7.09 3.78 24.39
C TYR A 372 5.94 3.96 23.39
N GLN A 373 4.90 4.71 23.77
CA GLN A 373 3.81 5.07 22.88
C GLN A 373 4.39 5.68 21.58
N ALA A 374 3.96 5.14 20.44
CA ALA A 374 4.38 5.64 19.15
C ALA A 374 3.63 6.94 18.80
N VAL A 375 4.39 7.98 18.52
CA VAL A 375 3.89 9.29 18.06
C VAL A 375 4.52 9.66 16.72
N LYS A 376 4.98 8.67 15.97
CA LYS A 376 5.52 8.83 14.63
C LYS A 376 4.46 9.27 13.63
N PHE A 377 3.27 8.70 13.72
CA PHE A 377 2.16 8.95 12.82
C PHE A 377 1.10 9.78 13.51
N ILE A 378 0.92 11.04 13.07
CA ILE A 378 0.01 12.01 13.66
C ILE A 378 -0.81 12.64 12.52
N GLY A 379 -2.09 12.27 12.41
CA GLY A 379 -2.97 12.72 11.35
C GLY A 379 -3.29 14.22 11.39
N THR A 380 -3.42 14.76 12.60
CA THR A 380 -3.67 16.19 12.81
C THR A 380 -2.42 17.09 12.63
N GLY A 381 -1.23 16.48 12.55
CA GLY A 381 0.03 17.23 12.48
C GLY A 381 0.53 17.74 13.83
N ARG A 382 1.87 17.78 13.95
CA ARG A 382 2.53 18.11 15.24
C ARG A 382 2.26 19.55 15.70
N ASP A 383 2.19 20.50 14.78
CA ASP A 383 1.98 21.92 15.12
C ASP A 383 0.56 22.16 15.63
N ASN A 384 -0.44 21.45 15.10
CA ASN A 384 -1.80 21.52 15.62
C ASN A 384 -1.86 21.01 17.06
N ILE A 385 -1.16 19.92 17.37
CA ILE A 385 -1.10 19.37 18.73
C ILE A 385 -0.41 20.36 19.68
N LYS A 386 0.71 20.98 19.28
CA LYS A 386 1.37 22.05 20.06
C LYS A 386 0.43 23.23 20.34
N ALA A 387 -0.46 23.52 19.40
CA ALA A 387 -1.49 24.55 19.55
C ALA A 387 -2.73 24.10 20.36
N GLY A 388 -2.76 22.85 20.83
CA GLY A 388 -3.90 22.28 21.57
C GLY A 388 -5.08 21.85 20.69
N VAL A 389 -4.85 21.66 19.39
CA VAL A 389 -5.86 21.19 18.42
C VAL A 389 -5.65 19.69 18.20
N PHE A 390 -6.62 18.86 18.55
CA PHE A 390 -6.56 17.40 18.47
C PHE A 390 -7.57 16.82 17.46
N SER A 391 -8.23 17.64 16.66
CA SER A 391 -9.15 17.26 15.60
C SER A 391 -8.50 17.32 14.23
N GLY A 392 -9.12 16.69 13.24
CA GLY A 392 -8.63 16.69 11.85
C GLY A 392 -7.72 15.51 11.54
N TRP A 393 -7.49 14.60 12.47
CA TRP A 393 -6.67 13.40 12.26
C TRP A 393 -7.24 12.48 11.16
N GLU A 394 -8.54 12.50 10.97
CA GLU A 394 -9.27 11.75 9.96
C GLU A 394 -8.97 12.21 8.52
N LEU A 395 -8.32 13.35 8.36
CA LEU A 395 -7.92 13.93 7.08
C LEU A 395 -6.40 13.78 6.82
N GLY A 396 -5.71 12.99 7.62
CA GLY A 396 -4.31 12.68 7.37
C GLY A 396 -4.12 11.86 6.11
N ASP A 397 -3.23 12.28 5.22
CA ASP A 397 -2.94 11.63 3.94
C ASP A 397 -2.27 10.26 4.12
N TYR A 398 -2.53 9.34 3.20
CA TYR A 398 -1.87 8.04 3.19
C TYR A 398 -0.61 8.08 2.34
N ILE A 399 0.54 7.92 2.97
CA ILE A 399 1.83 7.79 2.29
C ILE A 399 2.13 6.31 2.10
N TYR A 400 2.23 5.86 0.85
CA TYR A 400 2.52 4.47 0.49
C TYR A 400 4.01 4.22 0.27
N LEU A 401 4.70 5.15 -0.42
CA LEU A 401 6.11 5.05 -0.74
C LEU A 401 6.84 6.35 -0.40
N ARG A 402 8.03 6.22 0.17
CA ARG A 402 8.94 7.33 0.47
C ARG A 402 10.33 7.05 -0.07
N SER A 403 11.05 8.11 -0.44
CA SER A 403 12.38 8.00 -1.05
C SER A 403 13.42 7.36 -0.14
N GLU A 404 13.30 7.51 1.18
CA GLU A 404 14.22 6.87 2.14
C GLU A 404 14.29 5.36 1.97
N GLU A 405 13.22 4.72 1.53
CA GLU A 405 13.24 3.29 1.23
C GLU A 405 14.18 2.97 0.06
N ALA A 406 14.20 3.80 -0.99
CA ALA A 406 15.13 3.61 -2.10
C ALA A 406 16.60 3.70 -1.64
N TYR A 407 16.91 4.65 -0.75
CA TYR A 407 18.25 4.72 -0.14
C TYR A 407 18.58 3.46 0.65
N MET A 408 17.65 2.94 1.46
CA MET A 408 17.83 1.71 2.21
C MET A 408 18.05 0.50 1.29
N ILE A 409 17.24 0.37 0.24
CA ILE A 409 17.40 -0.70 -0.77
C ILE A 409 18.78 -0.64 -1.42
N LYS A 410 19.23 0.55 -1.85
CA LYS A 410 20.57 0.72 -2.44
C LYS A 410 21.65 0.29 -1.48
N MET A 411 21.63 0.75 -0.23
CA MET A 411 22.62 0.42 0.79
C MET A 411 22.64 -1.08 1.11
N GLU A 412 21.49 -1.71 1.27
CA GLU A 412 21.38 -3.14 1.53
C GLU A 412 21.90 -3.97 0.34
N ALA A 413 21.54 -3.63 -0.89
CA ALA A 413 22.02 -4.30 -2.09
C ALA A 413 23.54 -4.16 -2.25
N LEU A 414 24.10 -2.98 -1.99
CA LEU A 414 25.55 -2.76 -1.96
C LEU A 414 26.25 -3.61 -0.89
N ALA A 415 25.65 -3.75 0.28
CA ALA A 415 26.18 -4.58 1.36
C ALA A 415 26.19 -6.06 0.97
N HIS A 416 25.13 -6.57 0.35
CA HIS A 416 25.05 -7.94 -0.18
C HIS A 416 26.11 -8.21 -1.26
N LYS A 417 26.48 -7.20 -2.05
CA LYS A 417 27.59 -7.28 -3.01
C LYS A 417 28.96 -7.19 -2.36
N GLY A 418 29.05 -6.95 -1.05
CA GLY A 418 30.32 -6.75 -0.34
C GLY A 418 31.02 -5.42 -0.68
N SER A 419 30.27 -4.43 -1.19
CA SER A 419 30.82 -3.12 -1.54
C SER A 419 31.08 -2.27 -0.30
N ALA A 420 32.27 -1.68 -0.21
CA ALA A 420 32.60 -0.70 0.83
C ALA A 420 31.78 0.59 0.71
N GLU A 421 31.18 0.85 -0.45
CA GLU A 421 30.27 1.98 -0.69
C GLU A 421 29.04 1.92 0.21
N ALA A 422 28.54 0.73 0.58
CA ALA A 422 27.40 0.56 1.48
C ALA A 422 27.57 1.33 2.80
N VAL A 423 28.74 1.27 3.42
CA VAL A 423 29.04 1.97 4.68
C VAL A 423 29.14 3.47 4.45
N THR A 424 29.69 3.90 3.31
CA THR A 424 29.81 5.32 2.95
C THR A 424 28.44 5.94 2.74
N GLU A 425 27.57 5.27 2.00
CA GLU A 425 26.19 5.70 1.75
C GLU A 425 25.37 5.75 3.06
N LEU A 426 25.48 4.71 3.90
CA LEU A 426 24.79 4.69 5.20
C LEU A 426 25.24 5.86 6.09
N ASN A 427 26.54 6.12 6.19
CA ASN A 427 27.05 7.23 6.99
C ASN A 427 26.64 8.60 6.43
N SER A 428 26.48 8.72 5.11
CA SER A 428 25.97 9.94 4.47
C SER A 428 24.48 10.15 4.77
N PHE A 429 23.70 9.08 4.70
CA PHE A 429 22.27 9.09 4.96
C PHE A 429 21.94 9.42 6.43
N MET A 430 22.80 9.02 7.38
CA MET A 430 22.58 9.21 8.82
C MET A 430 23.07 10.59 9.34
N LYS A 431 23.67 11.44 8.51
CA LYS A 431 24.12 12.80 8.87
C LYS A 431 23.02 13.83 8.69
#